data_11972fd43cd83f4dcd76e30b0b2d447f
#
_entry.id   11972fd43cd83f4dcd76e30b0b2d447f
#
_cell.length_a   1.000
_cell.length_b   1.000
_cell.length_c   1.000
_cell.angle_alpha   90.00
_cell.angle_beta   90.00
_cell.angle_gamma   90.00
#
_symmetry.space_group_name_H-M   'P 1'
#
loop_
_entity.id
_entity.type
_entity.pdbx_description
1 polymer ?
#
loop_
_entity_poly.entity_id
_entity_poly.type
_entity_poly.pdbx_seq_one_letter_code
_entity_poly.pdbx_strand_id
1 'polypeptide(L)'
;MGKKLWAHKELKRKSQFLIIFLYENKGETDNMNYNTFLTLFGLNPNNFKQVVSDPFVTDSGMTFLLEQRTDINRICPYCESKAIEIKGYFDRLIRCTVNSNQRHELIVKKVRFICKNCGKTYSPKLENIDKYSSITNYVKKLIVYDFFNRISFTDIARKYDMSITTIFNLFDETFPSVKRGKLPKVLCID
;
A
#
# COMPACT_ATOMS: atom_id res chain seq x y z
N MET A 1 -21.73 2.57 -11.91
CA MET A 1 -21.06 1.25 -11.90
C MET A 1 -19.86 1.13 -12.85
N GLY A 2 -19.71 1.95 -13.89
CA GLY A 2 -18.66 1.83 -14.91
C GLY A 2 -17.21 2.23 -14.50
N LYS A 3 -17.03 3.16 -13.58
CA LYS A 3 -15.69 3.71 -13.23
C LYS A 3 -14.77 2.74 -12.48
N LYS A 4 -15.32 1.82 -11.67
CA LYS A 4 -14.51 0.81 -10.95
C LYS A 4 -13.98 -0.32 -11.87
N LEU A 5 -14.71 -0.64 -12.93
CA LEU A 5 -14.27 -1.66 -13.89
C LEU A 5 -13.13 -1.14 -14.80
N TRP A 6 -13.14 0.16 -15.09
CA TRP A 6 -12.13 0.80 -15.92
C TRP A 6 -10.75 0.83 -15.22
N ALA A 7 -10.71 1.26 -13.98
CA ALA A 7 -9.48 1.28 -13.18
C ALA A 7 -8.86 -0.12 -13.01
N HIS A 8 -9.68 -1.16 -12.86
CA HIS A 8 -9.19 -2.55 -12.73
C HIS A 8 -8.64 -3.13 -14.05
N LYS A 9 -9.21 -2.73 -15.20
CA LYS A 9 -8.69 -3.11 -16.53
C LYS A 9 -7.39 -2.39 -16.86
N GLU A 10 -7.26 -1.13 -16.45
CA GLU A 10 -6.06 -0.33 -16.69
C GLU A 10 -4.88 -0.77 -15.81
N LEU A 11 -5.14 -1.16 -14.56
CA LEU A 11 -4.14 -1.80 -13.68
C LEU A 11 -3.68 -3.16 -14.23
N LYS A 12 -4.58 -3.99 -14.75
CA LYS A 12 -4.20 -5.25 -15.41
C LYS A 12 -3.40 -5.03 -16.71
N ARG A 13 -3.75 -4.03 -17.52
CA ARG A 13 -2.97 -3.68 -18.71
C ARG A 13 -1.59 -3.14 -18.33
N LYS A 14 -1.50 -2.24 -17.34
CA LYS A 14 -0.21 -1.72 -16.87
C LYS A 14 0.67 -2.82 -16.28
N SER A 15 0.13 -3.76 -15.51
CA SER A 15 0.91 -4.88 -14.97
C SER A 15 1.37 -5.86 -16.06
N GLN A 16 0.54 -6.16 -17.07
CA GLN A 16 0.94 -7.00 -18.19
C GLN A 16 1.94 -6.30 -19.12
N PHE A 17 1.77 -5.02 -19.42
CA PHE A 17 2.74 -4.23 -20.19
C PHE A 17 4.05 -4.04 -19.43
N LEU A 18 3.99 -3.81 -18.11
CA LEU A 18 5.19 -3.71 -17.27
C LEU A 18 5.98 -5.03 -17.28
N ILE A 19 5.31 -6.16 -17.16
CA ILE A 19 5.96 -7.48 -17.19
C ILE A 19 6.65 -7.74 -18.53
N ILE A 20 6.04 -7.36 -19.65
CA ILE A 20 6.63 -7.54 -21.00
C ILE A 20 7.81 -6.57 -21.19
N PHE A 21 7.70 -5.31 -20.74
CA PHE A 21 8.77 -4.32 -20.84
C PHE A 21 9.99 -4.64 -19.94
N LEU A 22 9.76 -5.34 -18.83
CA LEU A 22 10.79 -5.74 -17.87
C LEU A 22 11.74 -6.83 -18.40
N TYR A 23 11.29 -7.63 -19.39
CA TYR A 23 12.13 -8.67 -20.01
C TYR A 23 13.14 -8.09 -21.01
N GLU A 24 12.95 -6.86 -21.50
CA GLU A 24 13.75 -6.30 -22.59
C GLU A 24 14.85 -5.33 -22.14
N ASN A 25 14.84 -4.80 -20.90
CA ASN A 25 15.81 -3.79 -20.45
C ASN A 25 16.66 -4.29 -19.27
N LYS A 26 17.70 -5.07 -19.55
CA LYS A 26 18.80 -5.34 -18.61
C LYS A 26 19.83 -4.22 -18.67
N GLY A 27 19.67 -3.19 -17.85
CA GLY A 27 20.67 -2.16 -17.60
C GLY A 27 21.31 -2.37 -16.22
N GLU A 28 22.64 -2.26 -16.13
CA GLU A 28 23.37 -2.30 -14.87
C GLU A 28 22.93 -1.13 -13.98
N THR A 29 22.35 -1.44 -12.81
CA THR A 29 21.98 -0.46 -11.79
C THR A 29 22.54 -0.89 -10.45
N ASP A 30 23.07 0.06 -9.70
CA ASP A 30 23.58 -0.15 -8.34
C ASP A 30 22.59 -0.94 -7.48
N ASN A 31 23.03 -2.12 -7.02
CA ASN A 31 22.24 -3.08 -6.26
C ASN A 31 21.77 -2.51 -4.91
N MET A 32 20.67 -1.77 -4.89
CA MET A 32 19.98 -1.52 -3.63
C MET A 32 19.46 -2.86 -3.11
N ASN A 33 20.03 -3.33 -2.00
CA ASN A 33 19.64 -4.60 -1.42
C ASN A 33 18.14 -4.57 -1.10
N TYR A 34 17.38 -5.44 -1.76
CA TYR A 34 15.95 -5.68 -1.59
C TYR A 34 15.52 -5.70 -0.10
N ASN A 35 16.28 -6.39 0.75
CA ASN A 35 15.99 -6.48 2.18
C ASN A 35 16.08 -5.11 2.87
N THR A 36 17.09 -4.31 2.50
CA THR A 36 17.27 -2.95 3.01
C THR A 36 16.11 -2.06 2.61
N PHE A 37 15.67 -2.12 1.34
CA PHE A 37 14.54 -1.36 0.85
C PHE A 37 13.25 -1.70 1.62
N LEU A 38 12.91 -2.98 1.77
CA LEU A 38 11.72 -3.38 2.52
C LEU A 38 11.77 -2.93 3.98
N THR A 39 12.92 -3.07 4.63
CA THR A 39 13.11 -2.66 6.01
C THR A 39 12.96 -1.16 6.20
N LEU A 40 13.44 -0.34 5.26
CA LEU A 40 13.27 1.12 5.28
C LEU A 40 11.79 1.53 5.30
N PHE A 41 10.92 0.78 4.61
CA PHE A 41 9.47 1.02 4.61
C PHE A 41 8.71 0.23 5.69
N GLY A 42 9.43 -0.36 6.64
CA GLY A 42 8.85 -1.10 7.77
C GLY A 42 8.21 -2.42 7.38
N LEU A 43 8.63 -3.01 6.24
CA LEU A 43 8.16 -4.30 5.78
C LEU A 43 9.16 -5.39 6.14
N ASN A 44 8.66 -6.54 6.60
CA ASN A 44 9.50 -7.67 6.91
C ASN A 44 9.84 -8.45 5.61
N PRO A 45 11.12 -8.49 5.20
CA PRO A 45 11.53 -9.19 3.98
C PRO A 45 11.17 -10.67 3.97
N ASN A 46 11.08 -11.31 5.14
CA ASN A 46 10.75 -12.73 5.25
C ASN A 46 9.32 -13.07 4.80
N ASN A 47 8.44 -12.08 4.73
CA ASN A 47 7.06 -12.26 4.29
C ASN A 47 6.89 -12.26 2.76
N PHE A 48 7.96 -11.99 2.03
CA PHE A 48 7.93 -11.83 0.58
C PHE A 48 8.98 -12.71 -0.10
N LYS A 49 8.67 -13.05 -1.36
CA LYS A 49 9.65 -13.53 -2.33
C LYS A 49 9.84 -12.45 -3.37
N GLN A 50 11.07 -12.16 -3.71
CA GLN A 50 11.40 -11.33 -4.85
C GLN A 50 11.09 -12.11 -6.13
N VAL A 51 10.33 -11.51 -7.04
CA VAL A 51 9.96 -12.16 -8.31
C VAL A 51 11.06 -11.93 -9.36
N VAL A 52 11.69 -10.75 -9.30
CA VAL A 52 12.78 -10.35 -10.20
C VAL A 52 13.94 -9.89 -9.34
N SER A 53 15.19 -10.22 -9.71
CA SER A 53 16.39 -9.91 -8.92
C SER A 53 16.61 -8.40 -8.74
N ASP A 54 16.25 -7.61 -9.76
CA ASP A 54 16.49 -6.18 -9.76
C ASP A 54 15.19 -5.38 -9.75
N PRO A 55 15.15 -4.21 -9.06
CA PRO A 55 14.02 -3.32 -9.15
C PRO A 55 13.92 -2.71 -10.54
N PHE A 56 12.72 -2.42 -10.97
CA PHE A 56 12.51 -1.62 -12.16
C PHE A 56 12.78 -0.15 -11.82
N VAL A 57 13.84 0.40 -12.39
CA VAL A 57 14.26 1.79 -12.18
C VAL A 57 13.80 2.65 -13.35
N THR A 58 13.16 3.77 -13.02
CA THR A 58 12.79 4.84 -13.98
C THR A 58 13.39 6.16 -13.49
N ASP A 59 13.42 7.18 -14.33
CA ASP A 59 13.84 8.54 -13.96
C ASP A 59 13.04 9.09 -12.77
N SER A 60 11.85 8.56 -12.55
CA SER A 60 10.92 8.99 -11.50
C SER A 60 10.93 8.11 -10.24
N GLY A 61 11.66 6.99 -10.20
CA GLY A 61 11.69 6.12 -9.03
C GLY A 61 11.91 4.64 -9.31
N MET A 62 11.65 3.80 -8.31
CA MET A 62 11.86 2.35 -8.37
C MET A 62 10.57 1.60 -8.08
N THR A 63 10.36 0.50 -8.82
CA THR A 63 9.25 -0.42 -8.58
C THR A 63 9.78 -1.82 -8.33
N PHE A 64 9.40 -2.42 -7.21
CA PHE A 64 9.74 -3.80 -6.87
C PHE A 64 8.54 -4.72 -7.10
N LEU A 65 8.81 -5.88 -7.73
CA LEU A 65 7.83 -6.94 -7.91
C LEU A 65 8.03 -8.01 -6.84
N LEU A 66 7.03 -8.20 -6.01
CA LEU A 66 7.06 -9.09 -4.87
C LEU A 66 5.93 -10.12 -4.94
N GLU A 67 6.19 -11.30 -4.42
CA GLU A 67 5.16 -12.30 -4.16
C GLU A 67 5.04 -12.53 -2.65
N GLN A 68 3.83 -12.48 -2.12
CA GLN A 68 3.58 -12.82 -0.72
C GLN A 68 3.84 -14.32 -0.51
N ARG A 69 4.63 -14.68 0.50
CA ARG A 69 4.87 -16.07 0.84
C ARG A 69 3.58 -16.77 1.27
N THR A 70 3.37 -17.95 0.78
CA THR A 70 2.14 -18.74 0.99
C THR A 70 2.25 -19.75 2.12
N ASP A 71 3.44 -20.00 2.61
CA ASP A 71 3.77 -20.91 3.71
C ASP A 71 3.47 -20.32 5.09
N ILE A 72 3.27 -19.01 5.15
CA ILE A 72 3.01 -18.28 6.39
C ILE A 72 1.50 -18.29 6.70
N ASN A 73 1.14 -18.78 7.90
CA ASN A 73 -0.23 -18.70 8.47
C ASN A 73 -1.35 -19.34 7.63
N ARG A 74 -1.27 -20.62 7.36
CA ARG A 74 -2.36 -21.39 6.74
C ARG A 74 -3.42 -21.82 7.77
N ILE A 75 -3.93 -20.89 8.56
CA ILE A 75 -5.02 -21.11 9.50
C ILE A 75 -6.17 -20.18 9.13
N CYS A 76 -7.38 -20.73 9.07
CA CYS A 76 -8.56 -19.92 8.78
C CYS A 76 -8.85 -18.94 9.92
N PRO A 77 -8.92 -17.63 9.67
CA PRO A 77 -9.20 -16.64 10.72
C PRO A 77 -10.66 -16.67 11.22
N TYR A 78 -11.52 -17.50 10.64
CA TYR A 78 -12.94 -17.57 11.00
C TYR A 78 -13.32 -18.84 11.75
N CYS A 79 -12.64 -19.96 11.51
CA CYS A 79 -12.96 -21.25 12.14
C CYS A 79 -11.71 -22.06 12.52
N GLU A 80 -10.52 -21.44 12.46
CA GLU A 80 -9.23 -22.00 12.87
C GLU A 80 -8.84 -23.32 12.17
N SER A 81 -9.60 -23.72 11.16
CA SER A 81 -9.30 -24.92 10.37
C SER A 81 -8.01 -24.77 9.57
N LYS A 82 -7.25 -25.85 9.45
CA LYS A 82 -6.07 -25.97 8.59
C LYS A 82 -6.41 -26.42 7.15
N ALA A 83 -7.67 -26.77 6.87
CA ALA A 83 -8.13 -27.19 5.54
C ALA A 83 -8.30 -25.99 4.61
N ILE A 84 -7.18 -25.47 4.10
CA ILE A 84 -7.09 -24.25 3.33
C ILE A 84 -6.49 -24.52 1.96
N GLU A 85 -7.10 -23.97 0.93
CA GLU A 85 -6.61 -24.01 -0.45
C GLU A 85 -6.36 -22.61 -1.00
N ILE A 86 -5.48 -22.53 -1.99
CA ILE A 86 -5.25 -21.31 -2.75
C ILE A 86 -6.40 -21.16 -3.74
N LYS A 87 -7.20 -20.10 -3.59
CA LYS A 87 -8.28 -19.73 -4.53
C LYS A 87 -7.75 -18.98 -5.75
N GLY A 88 -6.63 -18.26 -5.60
CA GLY A 88 -6.02 -17.47 -6.66
C GLY A 88 -5.10 -16.38 -6.12
N TYR A 89 -4.65 -15.53 -7.03
CA TYR A 89 -3.76 -14.41 -6.73
C TYR A 89 -4.34 -13.11 -7.28
N PHE A 90 -3.88 -11.99 -6.71
CA PHE A 90 -4.18 -10.66 -7.22
C PHE A 90 -3.06 -9.70 -6.90
N ASP A 91 -2.81 -8.74 -7.77
CA ASP A 91 -1.79 -7.74 -7.60
C ASP A 91 -2.29 -6.56 -6.79
N ARG A 92 -1.45 -6.05 -5.91
CA ARG A 92 -1.70 -4.87 -5.10
C ARG A 92 -0.55 -3.89 -5.23
N LEU A 93 -0.84 -2.71 -5.75
CA LEU A 93 0.10 -1.61 -5.79
C LEU A 93 0.14 -0.91 -4.42
N ILE A 94 1.35 -0.71 -3.89
CA ILE A 94 1.61 -0.05 -2.62
C ILE A 94 2.63 1.04 -2.87
N ARG A 95 2.30 2.26 -2.54
CA ARG A 95 3.19 3.40 -2.66
C ARG A 95 4.02 3.53 -1.41
N CYS A 96 5.33 3.64 -1.62
CA CYS A 96 6.33 3.88 -0.58
C CYS A 96 6.96 5.27 -0.70
N THR A 97 6.47 6.08 -1.65
CA THR A 97 6.98 7.41 -1.96
C THR A 97 6.89 8.36 -0.78
N VAL A 98 7.95 9.10 -0.56
CA VAL A 98 8.05 10.13 0.47
C VAL A 98 8.03 11.56 -0.11
N ASN A 99 8.14 11.69 -1.42
CA ASN A 99 8.04 12.96 -2.14
C ASN A 99 7.55 12.76 -3.59
N SER A 100 7.07 13.81 -4.22
CA SER A 100 6.52 13.76 -5.58
C SER A 100 7.57 13.53 -6.67
N ASN A 101 8.85 13.76 -6.38
CA ASN A 101 9.93 13.67 -7.37
C ASN A 101 10.49 12.26 -7.51
N GLN A 102 10.24 11.39 -6.52
CA GLN A 102 10.71 10.00 -6.53
C GLN A 102 9.58 9.08 -6.10
N ARG A 103 9.07 8.27 -7.03
CA ARG A 103 8.03 7.28 -6.79
C ARG A 103 8.65 5.93 -6.53
N HIS A 104 8.56 5.47 -5.30
CA HIS A 104 8.92 4.12 -4.95
C HIS A 104 7.65 3.32 -4.72
N GLU A 105 7.50 2.23 -5.45
CA GLU A 105 6.28 1.43 -5.46
C GLU A 105 6.61 -0.05 -5.30
N LEU A 106 5.69 -0.77 -4.65
CA LEU A 106 5.71 -2.22 -4.56
C LEU A 106 4.49 -2.75 -5.30
N ILE A 107 4.69 -3.64 -6.24
CA ILE A 107 3.63 -4.48 -6.80
C ILE A 107 3.70 -5.82 -6.10
N VAL A 108 2.76 -6.06 -5.19
CA VAL A 108 2.72 -7.28 -4.38
C VAL A 108 1.67 -8.23 -4.94
N LYS A 109 2.09 -9.37 -5.45
CA LYS A 109 1.23 -10.49 -5.80
C LYS A 109 0.76 -11.18 -4.52
N LYS A 110 -0.48 -10.89 -4.12
CA LYS A 110 -1.11 -11.44 -2.92
C LYS A 110 -1.86 -12.73 -3.21
N VAL A 111 -1.78 -13.66 -2.27
CA VAL A 111 -2.58 -14.88 -2.30
C VAL A 111 -3.97 -14.65 -1.70
N ARG A 112 -4.97 -15.30 -2.30
CA ARG A 112 -6.32 -15.44 -1.75
C ARG A 112 -6.56 -16.89 -1.41
N PHE A 113 -6.91 -17.17 -0.18
CA PHE A 113 -7.25 -18.49 0.31
C PHE A 113 -8.75 -18.70 0.39
N ILE A 114 -9.16 -19.97 0.31
CA ILE A 114 -10.49 -20.45 0.65
C ILE A 114 -10.38 -21.54 1.71
N CYS A 115 -11.21 -21.46 2.75
CA CYS A 115 -11.31 -22.50 3.75
C CYS A 115 -12.33 -23.54 3.31
N LYS A 116 -11.94 -24.82 3.23
CA LYS A 116 -12.85 -25.91 2.87
C LYS A 116 -13.91 -26.18 3.95
N ASN A 117 -13.60 -25.90 5.20
CA ASN A 117 -14.50 -26.18 6.31
C ASN A 117 -15.65 -25.17 6.40
N CYS A 118 -15.37 -23.84 6.32
CA CYS A 118 -16.39 -22.81 6.47
C CYS A 118 -16.73 -22.07 5.16
N GLY A 119 -16.10 -22.40 4.04
CA GLY A 119 -16.32 -21.79 2.72
C GLY A 119 -15.87 -20.32 2.59
N LYS A 120 -15.42 -19.69 3.67
CA LYS A 120 -15.01 -18.28 3.65
C LYS A 120 -13.67 -18.07 2.96
N THR A 121 -13.56 -16.95 2.22
CA THR A 121 -12.31 -16.56 1.56
C THR A 121 -11.64 -15.45 2.34
N TYR A 122 -10.30 -15.50 2.41
CA TYR A 122 -9.49 -14.46 3.03
C TYR A 122 -8.14 -14.30 2.33
N SER A 123 -7.46 -13.21 2.62
CA SER A 123 -6.08 -12.97 2.20
C SER A 123 -5.28 -12.54 3.43
N PRO A 124 -4.08 -13.08 3.65
CA PRO A 124 -3.25 -12.68 4.78
C PRO A 124 -3.01 -11.17 4.79
N LYS A 125 -2.95 -10.60 5.98
CA LYS A 125 -2.64 -9.17 6.12
C LYS A 125 -1.17 -8.95 5.73
N LEU A 126 -0.89 -7.80 5.16
CA LEU A 126 0.47 -7.30 5.03
C LEU A 126 0.79 -6.50 6.30
N GLU A 127 1.94 -6.77 6.90
CA GLU A 127 2.41 -5.99 8.04
C GLU A 127 2.66 -4.54 7.60
N ASN A 128 2.39 -3.59 8.50
CA ASN A 128 2.57 -2.16 8.26
C ASN A 128 1.86 -1.57 7.04
N ILE A 129 0.81 -2.27 6.55
CA ILE A 129 -0.07 -1.79 5.49
C ILE A 129 -1.51 -2.12 5.87
N ASP A 130 -2.34 -1.12 6.00
CA ASP A 130 -3.75 -1.31 6.34
C ASP A 130 -4.52 -2.01 5.22
N LYS A 131 -5.60 -2.69 5.58
CA LYS A 131 -6.34 -3.60 4.70
C LYS A 131 -6.70 -3.00 3.34
N TYR A 132 -7.08 -1.74 3.29
CA TYR A 132 -7.51 -1.05 2.07
C TYR A 132 -6.59 0.10 1.66
N SER A 133 -5.49 0.31 2.39
CA SER A 133 -4.54 1.37 2.11
C SER A 133 -3.66 1.02 0.92
N SER A 134 -3.41 1.99 0.04
CA SER A 134 -2.42 1.90 -1.04
C SER A 134 -1.07 2.50 -0.65
N ILE A 135 -0.89 2.88 0.62
CA ILE A 135 0.35 3.44 1.17
C ILE A 135 0.79 2.66 2.40
N THR A 136 2.09 2.69 2.70
CA THR A 136 2.64 2.10 3.91
C THR A 136 2.31 2.95 5.13
N ASN A 137 2.32 2.35 6.33
CA ASN A 137 2.13 3.09 7.58
C ASN A 137 3.28 4.07 7.84
N TYR A 138 4.45 3.84 7.25
CA TYR A 138 5.56 4.78 7.28
C TYR A 138 5.17 6.09 6.56
N VAL A 139 4.66 6.00 5.33
CA VAL A 139 4.18 7.17 4.58
C VAL A 139 3.05 7.89 5.30
N LYS A 140 2.11 7.14 5.92
CA LYS A 140 1.06 7.74 6.76
C LYS A 140 1.64 8.58 7.90
N LYS A 141 2.67 8.07 8.60
CA LYS A 141 3.34 8.82 9.68
C LYS A 141 3.99 10.10 9.18
N LEU A 142 4.60 10.08 8.00
CA LEU A 142 5.18 11.29 7.41
C LEU A 142 4.12 12.34 7.07
N ILE A 143 2.98 11.91 6.51
CA ILE A 143 1.85 12.81 6.24
C ILE A 143 1.33 13.42 7.55
N VAL A 144 1.18 12.62 8.60
CA VAL A 144 0.77 13.11 9.92
C VAL A 144 1.77 14.14 10.47
N TYR A 145 3.07 13.90 10.30
CA TYR A 145 4.09 14.86 10.68
C TYR A 145 3.94 16.19 9.92
N ASP A 146 3.62 16.15 8.60
CA ASP A 146 3.40 17.34 7.80
C ASP A 146 2.16 18.15 8.27
N PHE A 147 1.12 17.50 8.84
CA PHE A 147 0.00 18.21 9.46
C PHE A 147 0.45 19.10 10.63
N PHE A 148 1.40 18.62 11.44
CA PHE A 148 1.95 19.43 12.54
C PHE A 148 2.84 20.58 12.06
N ASN A 149 3.45 20.45 10.88
CA ASN A 149 4.30 21.49 10.30
C ASN A 149 3.51 22.60 9.59
N ARG A 150 2.20 22.68 9.75
CA ARG A 150 1.32 23.68 9.14
C ARG A 150 1.38 23.75 7.61
N ILE A 151 1.71 22.65 6.96
CA ILE A 151 1.67 22.51 5.52
C ILE A 151 0.20 22.41 5.08
N SER A 152 -0.18 23.10 4.01
CA SER A 152 -1.56 23.03 3.53
C SER A 152 -1.91 21.62 3.03
N PHE A 153 -3.19 21.22 3.17
CA PHE A 153 -3.64 19.90 2.66
C PHE A 153 -3.41 19.76 1.15
N THR A 154 -3.49 20.86 0.40
CA THR A 154 -3.21 20.86 -1.04
C THR A 154 -1.73 20.56 -1.32
N ASP A 155 -0.83 21.14 -0.54
CA ASP A 155 0.60 20.91 -0.71
C ASP A 155 1.01 19.51 -0.25
N ILE A 156 0.41 18.99 0.82
CA ILE A 156 0.58 17.60 1.24
C ILE A 156 0.08 16.65 0.14
N ALA A 157 -1.11 16.92 -0.42
CA ALA A 157 -1.65 16.11 -1.52
C ALA A 157 -0.71 16.08 -2.73
N ARG A 158 -0.13 17.23 -3.08
CA ARG A 158 0.86 17.36 -4.16
C ARG A 158 2.16 16.64 -3.81
N LYS A 159 2.69 16.83 -2.60
CA LYS A 159 3.93 16.22 -2.12
C LYS A 159 3.90 14.69 -2.21
N TYR A 160 2.77 14.07 -1.83
CA TYR A 160 2.64 12.60 -1.81
C TYR A 160 1.91 12.02 -3.02
N ASP A 161 1.59 12.84 -4.03
CA ASP A 161 0.84 12.43 -5.23
C ASP A 161 -0.48 11.72 -4.86
N MET A 162 -1.25 12.33 -3.98
CA MET A 162 -2.53 11.81 -3.49
C MET A 162 -3.68 12.78 -3.78
N SER A 163 -4.91 12.26 -3.78
CA SER A 163 -6.07 13.12 -3.82
C SER A 163 -6.21 13.89 -2.50
N ILE A 164 -6.66 15.14 -2.58
CA ILE A 164 -6.94 15.95 -1.39
C ILE A 164 -7.96 15.27 -0.47
N THR A 165 -8.94 14.56 -1.03
CA THR A 165 -9.91 13.77 -0.27
C THR A 165 -9.24 12.68 0.57
N THR A 166 -8.19 12.04 0.04
CA THR A 166 -7.43 11.04 0.80
C THR A 166 -6.72 11.67 1.98
N ILE A 167 -6.17 12.88 1.79
CA ILE A 167 -5.49 13.63 2.87
C ILE A 167 -6.49 14.06 3.95
N PHE A 168 -7.69 14.55 3.56
CA PHE A 168 -8.74 14.86 4.53
C PHE A 168 -9.19 13.64 5.34
N ASN A 169 -9.44 12.51 4.68
CA ASN A 169 -9.82 11.28 5.37
C ASN A 169 -8.73 10.82 6.36
N LEU A 170 -7.46 10.95 5.98
CA LEU A 170 -6.34 10.60 6.84
C LEU A 170 -6.22 11.57 8.04
N PHE A 171 -6.51 12.85 7.82
CA PHE A 171 -6.56 13.85 8.88
C PHE A 171 -7.68 13.53 9.88
N ASP A 172 -8.90 13.25 9.39
CA ASP A 172 -10.05 12.91 10.23
C ASP A 172 -9.85 11.59 11.00
N GLU A 173 -9.18 10.61 10.38
CA GLU A 173 -8.78 9.36 11.04
C GLU A 173 -7.77 9.61 12.16
N THR A 174 -6.83 10.53 11.95
CA THR A 174 -5.75 10.84 12.90
C THR A 174 -6.22 11.75 14.03
N PHE A 175 -7.06 12.73 13.70
CA PHE A 175 -7.57 13.75 14.61
C PHE A 175 -9.10 13.66 14.70
N PRO A 176 -9.65 12.63 15.34
CA PRO A 176 -11.08 12.49 15.43
C PRO A 176 -11.67 13.74 16.12
N SER A 177 -12.69 14.34 15.49
CA SER A 177 -13.34 15.52 16.02
C SER A 177 -13.82 15.27 17.43
N VAL A 178 -13.37 16.05 18.39
CA VAL A 178 -13.91 16.04 19.74
C VAL A 178 -15.39 16.43 19.62
N LYS A 179 -16.29 15.59 20.15
CA LYS A 179 -17.71 15.93 20.22
C LYS A 179 -17.82 17.25 20.95
N ARG A 180 -18.21 18.29 20.23
CA ARG A 180 -18.40 19.61 20.80
C ARG A 180 -19.47 19.50 21.87
N GLY A 181 -19.13 19.82 23.12
CA GLY A 181 -20.10 19.99 24.18
C GLY A 181 -21.09 21.12 23.84
N LYS A 182 -22.11 21.32 24.68
CA LYS A 182 -23.00 22.48 24.51
C LYS A 182 -22.16 23.76 24.48
N LEU A 183 -22.37 24.59 23.47
CA LEU A 183 -21.72 25.88 23.40
C LEU A 183 -21.99 26.67 24.70
N PRO A 184 -21.00 27.36 25.24
CA PRO A 184 -21.23 28.25 26.37
C PRO A 184 -22.23 29.32 25.97
N LYS A 185 -23.08 29.73 26.94
CA LYS A 185 -24.12 30.77 26.69
C LYS A 185 -23.55 32.14 26.30
N VAL A 186 -22.26 32.35 26.56
CA VAL A 186 -21.54 33.58 26.22
C VAL A 186 -20.23 33.19 25.56
N LEU A 187 -20.00 33.62 24.33
CA LEU A 187 -18.74 33.54 23.60
C LEU A 187 -18.07 34.91 23.69
N CYS A 188 -16.98 35.03 24.43
CA CYS A 188 -16.08 36.15 24.34
C CYS A 188 -15.14 35.89 23.14
N ILE A 189 -15.15 36.79 22.19
CA ILE A 189 -14.20 36.82 21.04
C ILE A 189 -13.29 37.99 21.31
N ASP A 190 -12.02 37.72 21.60
CA ASP A 190 -10.95 38.71 21.69
C ASP A 190 -10.42 39.06 20.30
#